data_2b1a129963734e7a8e9633939ad1bbc9
#
_entry.id   2b1a129963734e7a8e9633939ad1bbc9
#
_cell.length_a   1.000
_cell.length_b   1.000
_cell.length_c   1.000
_cell.angle_alpha   90.00
_cell.angle_beta   90.00
_cell.angle_gamma   90.00
#
_symmetry.space_group_name_H-M   'P 1'
#
loop_
_entity.id
_entity.type
_entity.pdbx_description
1 polymer ?
#
loop_
_entity_poly.entity_id
_entity_poly.type
_entity_poly.pdbx_seq_one_letter_code
_entity_poly.pdbx_strand_id
1 'polypeptide(L)'
;LDYDFYALGSRSGVACLNGVLLEQIMRYKQAHPERKIIVICHWGVDFKPITKDQTKLATILTQAGADLIVGHGAHTIQPIQIINQKPIVFNIGNAVFNSDGEYEQQNALPFGCIARLDLVKDIIRLYPIYTNNLQTFWQPYPVDAEDFSKASIYMTSLLTPENYMASQDNLGRYLEVKF
;
A
#
# COMPACT_ATOMS: atom_id res chain seq x y z
N LEU A 1 0.98 7.10 15.39
CA LEU A 1 0.24 8.36 15.28
C LEU A 1 -0.21 8.79 16.68
N ASP A 2 0.04 10.03 17.04
CA ASP A 2 -0.40 10.60 18.31
C ASP A 2 -1.94 10.73 18.36
N TYR A 3 -2.49 10.75 19.57
CA TYR A 3 -3.94 10.86 19.80
C TYR A 3 -4.57 12.07 19.11
N ASP A 4 -3.79 13.10 18.86
CA ASP A 4 -4.24 14.35 18.23
C ASP A 4 -4.62 14.22 16.74
N PHE A 5 -4.22 13.14 16.06
CA PHE A 5 -4.57 12.90 14.66
C PHE A 5 -5.88 12.13 14.46
N TYR A 6 -6.42 11.51 15.51
CA TYR A 6 -7.64 10.72 15.39
C TYR A 6 -8.92 11.55 15.41
N ALA A 7 -9.90 11.15 14.62
CA ALA A 7 -11.26 11.65 14.71
C ALA A 7 -11.90 11.17 16.02
N LEU A 8 -12.30 12.10 16.88
CA LEU A 8 -12.91 11.80 18.18
C LEU A 8 -14.08 12.76 18.44
N GLY A 9 -15.29 12.22 18.61
CA GLY A 9 -16.50 13.04 18.80
C GLY A 9 -16.74 13.97 17.60
N SER A 10 -16.73 15.29 17.82
CA SER A 10 -16.88 16.31 16.78
C SER A 10 -15.56 16.74 16.11
N ARG A 11 -14.42 16.24 16.60
CA ARG A 11 -13.12 16.58 16.05
C ARG A 11 -12.86 15.78 14.76
N SER A 12 -12.53 16.49 13.67
CA SER A 12 -12.07 15.90 12.42
C SER A 12 -10.72 15.20 12.61
N GLY A 13 -10.46 14.16 11.85
CA GLY A 13 -9.19 13.42 11.89
C GLY A 13 -9.26 12.12 11.10
N VAL A 14 -8.24 11.27 11.25
CA VAL A 14 -8.19 9.94 10.66
C VAL A 14 -8.94 8.93 11.53
N ALA A 15 -9.51 7.91 10.92
CA ALA A 15 -10.14 6.82 11.67
C ALA A 15 -9.08 6.00 12.42
N CYS A 16 -9.30 5.75 13.71
CA CYS A 16 -8.46 4.86 14.48
C CYS A 16 -8.82 3.41 14.15
N LEU A 17 -7.82 2.59 13.81
CA LEU A 17 -8.02 1.16 13.62
C LEU A 17 -8.20 0.49 14.98
N ASN A 18 -9.46 0.35 15.39
CA ASN A 18 -9.89 -0.26 16.66
C ASN A 18 -11.11 -1.17 16.44
N GLY A 19 -11.60 -1.77 17.53
CA GLY A 19 -12.76 -2.67 17.46
C GLY A 19 -14.02 -2.02 16.91
N VAL A 20 -14.23 -0.73 17.16
CA VAL A 20 -15.41 0.01 16.67
C VAL A 20 -15.37 0.13 15.14
N LEU A 21 -14.21 0.49 14.57
CA LEU A 21 -14.06 0.57 13.11
C LEU A 21 -14.24 -0.81 12.47
N LEU A 22 -13.68 -1.85 13.06
CA LEU A 22 -13.83 -3.23 12.55
C LEU A 22 -15.30 -3.66 12.54
N GLU A 23 -16.04 -3.38 13.62
CA GLU A 23 -17.48 -3.67 13.70
C GLU A 23 -18.28 -2.87 12.63
N GLN A 24 -17.93 -1.62 12.40
CA GLN A 24 -18.55 -0.80 11.35
C GLN A 24 -18.30 -1.38 9.95
N ILE A 25 -17.06 -1.82 9.65
CA ILE A 25 -16.73 -2.50 8.39
C ILE A 25 -17.57 -3.76 8.22
N MET A 26 -17.62 -4.62 9.25
CA MET A 26 -18.42 -5.85 9.23
C MET A 26 -19.91 -5.59 8.99
N ARG A 27 -20.50 -4.67 9.74
CA ARG A 27 -21.93 -4.30 9.60
C ARG A 27 -22.22 -3.73 8.22
N TYR A 28 -21.32 -2.85 7.70
CA TYR A 28 -21.49 -2.28 6.37
C TYR A 28 -21.42 -3.35 5.28
N LYS A 29 -20.45 -4.26 5.38
CA LYS A 29 -20.29 -5.35 4.40
C LYS A 29 -21.48 -6.32 4.44
N GLN A 30 -22.03 -6.61 5.60
CA GLN A 30 -23.24 -7.43 5.76
C GLN A 30 -24.47 -6.75 5.12
N ALA A 31 -24.62 -5.45 5.29
CA ALA A 31 -25.74 -4.69 4.72
C ALA A 31 -25.60 -4.45 3.21
N HIS A 32 -24.36 -4.43 2.69
CA HIS A 32 -24.01 -4.11 1.31
C HIS A 32 -22.95 -5.07 0.76
N PRO A 33 -23.27 -6.36 0.57
CA PRO A 33 -22.30 -7.38 0.17
C PRO A 33 -21.68 -7.11 -1.22
N GLU A 34 -22.41 -6.41 -2.09
CA GLU A 34 -21.96 -6.01 -3.43
C GLU A 34 -20.95 -4.85 -3.43
N ARG A 35 -20.86 -4.11 -2.32
CA ARG A 35 -19.95 -2.95 -2.23
C ARG A 35 -18.53 -3.41 -1.91
N LYS A 36 -17.59 -2.76 -2.59
CA LYS A 36 -16.17 -2.94 -2.30
C LYS A 36 -15.74 -2.03 -1.15
N ILE A 37 -15.00 -2.61 -0.20
CA ILE A 37 -14.39 -1.88 0.90
C ILE A 37 -12.88 -1.84 0.67
N ILE A 38 -12.36 -0.64 0.44
CA ILE A 38 -10.93 -0.40 0.27
C ILE A 38 -10.45 0.32 1.52
N VAL A 39 -9.46 -0.25 2.18
CA VAL A 39 -8.89 0.31 3.40
C VAL A 39 -7.51 0.88 3.09
N ILE A 40 -7.31 2.17 3.39
CA ILE A 40 -6.01 2.84 3.28
C ILE A 40 -5.43 2.96 4.68
N CYS A 41 -4.32 2.27 4.95
CA CYS A 41 -3.70 2.18 6.27
C CYS A 41 -2.41 2.97 6.36
N HIS A 42 -2.28 3.82 7.39
CA HIS A 42 -0.99 4.35 7.82
C HIS A 42 -0.41 3.41 8.87
N TRP A 43 0.58 2.62 8.51
CA TRP A 43 1.15 1.59 9.37
C TRP A 43 2.59 1.23 8.98
N GLY A 44 3.18 0.30 9.73
CA GLY A 44 4.54 -0.19 9.52
C GLY A 44 5.56 0.53 10.39
N VAL A 45 6.81 0.18 10.20
CA VAL A 45 7.97 0.79 10.84
C VAL A 45 8.86 1.35 9.75
N ASP A 46 9.37 2.56 9.93
CA ASP A 46 10.13 3.31 8.93
C ASP A 46 11.29 2.49 8.37
N PHE A 47 11.32 2.36 7.05
CA PHE A 47 12.33 1.64 6.27
C PHE A 47 12.53 0.16 6.66
N LYS A 48 11.54 -0.47 7.31
CA LYS A 48 11.61 -1.89 7.72
C LYS A 48 10.70 -2.79 6.86
N PRO A 49 11.01 -4.09 6.79
CA PRO A 49 10.12 -5.09 6.19
C PRO A 49 8.76 -5.15 6.88
N ILE A 50 7.82 -5.89 6.27
CA ILE A 50 6.51 -6.16 6.85
C ILE A 50 6.65 -6.70 8.28
N THR A 51 5.91 -6.09 9.21
CA THR A 51 5.88 -6.52 10.60
C THR A 51 4.78 -7.58 10.85
N LYS A 52 4.92 -8.33 11.93
CA LYS A 52 3.89 -9.27 12.37
C LYS A 52 2.55 -8.57 12.67
N ASP A 53 2.60 -7.34 13.18
CA ASP A 53 1.40 -6.54 13.48
C ASP A 53 0.69 -6.13 12.20
N GLN A 54 1.40 -5.70 11.15
CA GLN A 54 0.80 -5.42 9.85
C GLN A 54 0.08 -6.66 9.29
N THR A 55 0.72 -7.84 9.32
CA THR A 55 0.11 -9.07 8.84
C THR A 55 -1.13 -9.46 9.65
N LYS A 56 -1.06 -9.34 10.98
CA LYS A 56 -2.20 -9.60 11.88
C LYS A 56 -3.37 -8.66 11.58
N LEU A 57 -3.10 -7.35 11.48
CA LEU A 57 -4.11 -6.35 11.17
C LEU A 57 -4.73 -6.54 9.79
N ALA A 58 -3.93 -6.87 8.77
CA ALA A 58 -4.42 -7.19 7.43
C ALA A 58 -5.37 -8.40 7.45
N THR A 59 -5.02 -9.44 8.22
CA THR A 59 -5.87 -10.62 8.40
C THR A 59 -7.21 -10.25 9.03
N ILE A 60 -7.20 -9.46 10.09
CA ILE A 60 -8.41 -9.00 10.78
C ILE A 60 -9.28 -8.13 9.87
N LEU A 61 -8.68 -7.20 9.14
CA LEU A 61 -9.40 -6.31 8.21
C LEU A 61 -10.07 -7.08 7.06
N THR A 62 -9.37 -8.05 6.48
CA THR A 62 -9.95 -8.88 5.41
C THR A 62 -11.06 -9.79 5.94
N GLN A 63 -10.94 -10.32 7.16
CA GLN A 63 -12.02 -11.05 7.84
C GLN A 63 -13.24 -10.16 8.13
N ALA A 64 -13.01 -8.88 8.45
CA ALA A 64 -14.09 -7.91 8.66
C ALA A 64 -14.80 -7.50 7.35
N GLY A 65 -14.23 -7.80 6.18
CA GLY A 65 -14.85 -7.55 4.88
C GLY A 65 -14.12 -6.56 3.98
N ALA A 66 -12.88 -6.17 4.31
CA ALA A 66 -12.05 -5.39 3.39
C ALA A 66 -11.72 -6.21 2.13
N ASP A 67 -11.93 -5.63 0.96
CA ASP A 67 -11.65 -6.26 -0.34
C ASP A 67 -10.25 -5.94 -0.86
N LEU A 68 -9.69 -4.81 -0.46
CA LEU A 68 -8.34 -4.36 -0.79
C LEU A 68 -7.79 -3.56 0.39
N ILE A 69 -6.51 -3.77 0.71
CA ILE A 69 -5.78 -2.92 1.66
C ILE A 69 -4.60 -2.29 0.93
N VAL A 70 -4.45 -0.96 1.07
CA VAL A 70 -3.30 -0.20 0.58
C VAL A 70 -2.64 0.51 1.76
N GLY A 71 -1.44 0.07 2.09
CA GLY A 71 -0.66 0.63 3.19
C GLY A 71 0.29 1.73 2.76
N HIS A 72 0.57 2.64 3.67
CA HIS A 72 1.62 3.65 3.58
C HIS A 72 2.19 3.93 4.98
N GLY A 73 3.26 4.73 5.08
CA GLY A 73 3.87 5.15 6.34
C GLY A 73 5.18 4.46 6.68
N ALA A 74 5.55 3.32 6.07
CA ALA A 74 6.86 2.71 6.28
C ALA A 74 7.99 3.34 5.43
N HIS A 75 7.71 4.40 4.70
CA HIS A 75 8.67 5.18 3.89
C HIS A 75 9.45 4.40 2.81
N THR A 76 9.15 3.13 2.60
CA THR A 76 9.67 2.27 1.53
C THR A 76 8.56 1.38 0.99
N ILE A 77 8.68 0.91 -0.25
CA ILE A 77 7.76 -0.10 -0.76
C ILE A 77 7.88 -1.38 0.07
N GLN A 78 6.78 -2.09 0.25
CA GLN A 78 6.75 -3.42 0.86
C GLN A 78 6.05 -4.42 -0.07
N PRO A 79 6.29 -5.74 0.08
CA PRO A 79 5.65 -6.75 -0.74
C PRO A 79 4.13 -6.71 -0.73
N ILE A 80 3.55 -7.23 -1.80
CA ILE A 80 2.11 -7.50 -1.92
C ILE A 80 1.87 -8.95 -1.48
N GLN A 81 0.79 -9.21 -0.76
CA GLN A 81 0.39 -10.55 -0.34
C GLN A 81 -1.11 -10.76 -0.56
N ILE A 82 -1.53 -11.97 -0.84
CA ILE A 82 -2.94 -12.36 -0.82
C ILE A 82 -3.26 -12.96 0.55
N ILE A 83 -4.19 -12.36 1.28
CA ILE A 83 -4.69 -12.85 2.57
C ILE A 83 -6.22 -12.99 2.47
N ASN A 84 -6.76 -14.17 2.80
CA ASN A 84 -8.19 -14.46 2.66
C ASN A 84 -8.72 -14.12 1.25
N GLN A 85 -7.96 -14.44 0.21
CA GLN A 85 -8.25 -14.14 -1.20
C GLN A 85 -8.34 -12.65 -1.54
N LYS A 86 -7.82 -11.78 -0.67
CA LYS A 86 -7.80 -10.31 -0.86
C LYS A 86 -6.37 -9.82 -0.97
N PRO A 87 -6.06 -8.91 -1.91
CA PRO A 87 -4.73 -8.35 -2.04
C PRO A 87 -4.47 -7.29 -0.96
N ILE A 88 -3.28 -7.38 -0.42
CA ILE A 88 -2.72 -6.44 0.55
C ILE A 88 -1.46 -5.84 -0.07
N VAL A 89 -1.52 -4.59 -0.45
CA VAL A 89 -0.33 -3.79 -0.78
C VAL A 89 0.19 -3.23 0.54
N PHE A 90 1.17 -3.89 1.16
CA PHE A 90 1.57 -3.54 2.53
C PHE A 90 2.11 -2.12 2.65
N ASN A 91 2.87 -1.65 1.67
CA ASN A 91 3.28 -0.25 1.64
C ASN A 91 3.61 0.22 0.21
N ILE A 92 3.11 1.42 -0.13
CA ILE A 92 3.40 2.05 -1.43
C ILE A 92 4.63 2.97 -1.39
N GLY A 93 5.33 3.08 -0.25
CA GLY A 93 6.50 3.94 -0.10
C GLY A 93 6.18 5.43 -0.08
N ASN A 94 7.21 6.22 -0.34
CA ASN A 94 7.10 7.68 -0.44
C ASN A 94 6.69 8.13 -1.85
N ALA A 95 6.13 9.34 -1.94
CA ALA A 95 6.06 10.10 -3.19
C ALA A 95 7.04 11.27 -3.12
N VAL A 96 6.65 12.38 -2.49
CA VAL A 96 7.53 13.53 -2.22
C VAL A 96 7.79 13.56 -0.72
N PHE A 97 8.99 13.20 -0.30
CA PHE A 97 9.36 13.11 1.11
C PHE A 97 10.85 13.39 1.30
N ASN A 98 11.20 14.08 2.39
CA ASN A 98 12.60 14.33 2.73
C ASN A 98 13.20 13.09 3.41
N SER A 99 14.01 12.35 2.69
CA SER A 99 14.62 11.11 3.17
C SER A 99 16.11 11.22 3.51
N ASP A 100 16.72 12.38 3.43
CA ASP A 100 18.09 12.75 3.90
C ASP A 100 19.14 11.60 3.95
N GLY A 101 19.18 10.74 2.91
CA GLY A 101 20.09 9.57 2.85
C GLY A 101 19.61 8.35 3.64
N GLU A 102 18.37 8.35 4.12
CA GLU A 102 17.82 7.22 4.89
C GLU A 102 17.68 5.94 4.07
N TYR A 103 17.45 6.04 2.75
CA TYR A 103 17.40 4.86 1.87
C TYR A 103 18.73 4.10 1.89
N GLU A 104 19.85 4.80 1.80
CA GLU A 104 21.19 4.23 1.86
C GLU A 104 21.52 3.72 3.28
N GLN A 105 21.22 4.52 4.31
CA GLN A 105 21.49 4.18 5.72
C GLN A 105 20.72 2.94 6.16
N GLN A 106 19.48 2.77 5.69
CA GLN A 106 18.62 1.64 6.03
C GLN A 106 18.71 0.48 5.03
N ASN A 107 19.53 0.62 3.97
CA ASN A 107 19.62 -0.33 2.87
C ASN A 107 18.24 -0.64 2.27
N ALA A 108 17.41 0.41 2.11
CA ALA A 108 16.07 0.33 1.57
C ALA A 108 16.04 0.70 0.10
N LEU A 109 15.07 0.15 -0.65
CA LEU A 109 14.88 0.51 -2.05
C LEU A 109 14.31 1.93 -2.15
N PRO A 110 14.90 2.80 -2.99
CA PRO A 110 14.49 4.21 -3.11
C PRO A 110 13.25 4.38 -4.01
N PHE A 111 12.28 3.50 -3.84
CA PHE A 111 11.07 3.48 -4.64
C PHE A 111 9.83 3.74 -3.82
N GLY A 112 8.90 4.44 -4.46
CA GLY A 112 7.50 4.50 -4.07
C GLY A 112 6.62 4.03 -5.20
N CYS A 113 5.29 4.08 -5.02
CA CYS A 113 4.34 3.72 -6.06
C CYS A 113 3.19 4.73 -6.11
N ILE A 114 2.76 5.04 -7.34
CA ILE A 114 1.44 5.62 -7.56
C ILE A 114 0.44 4.47 -7.72
N ALA A 115 -0.56 4.43 -6.86
CA ALA A 115 -1.62 3.42 -6.91
C ALA A 115 -2.83 3.97 -7.69
N ARG A 116 -3.22 3.28 -8.77
CA ARG A 116 -4.41 3.60 -9.56
C ARG A 116 -5.43 2.47 -9.45
N LEU A 117 -6.62 2.80 -9.00
CA LEU A 117 -7.74 1.86 -8.86
C LEU A 117 -8.67 1.95 -10.08
N ASP A 118 -9.04 0.81 -10.64
CA ASP A 118 -10.14 0.66 -11.59
C ASP A 118 -11.25 -0.14 -10.89
N LEU A 119 -12.26 0.57 -10.42
CA LEU A 119 -13.37 0.00 -9.64
C LEU A 119 -14.38 -0.76 -10.52
N VAL A 120 -14.30 -0.62 -11.84
CA VAL A 120 -15.14 -1.37 -12.79
C VAL A 120 -14.57 -2.75 -13.05
N LYS A 121 -13.24 -2.85 -13.10
CA LYS A 121 -12.51 -4.08 -13.35
C LYS A 121 -12.03 -4.79 -12.09
N ASP A 122 -12.20 -4.18 -10.93
CA ASP A 122 -11.68 -4.64 -9.64
C ASP A 122 -10.16 -4.89 -9.70
N ILE A 123 -9.41 -3.90 -10.20
CA ILE A 123 -7.95 -3.97 -10.31
C ILE A 123 -7.27 -2.77 -9.68
N ILE A 124 -6.09 -3.01 -9.11
CA ILE A 124 -5.13 -1.99 -8.71
C ILE A 124 -3.91 -2.07 -9.61
N ARG A 125 -3.48 -0.93 -10.16
CA ARG A 125 -2.19 -0.76 -10.84
C ARG A 125 -1.26 0.03 -9.97
N LEU A 126 -0.05 -0.49 -9.81
CA LEU A 126 1.02 0.12 -9.03
C LEU A 126 2.12 0.52 -10.00
N TYR A 127 2.33 1.83 -10.14
CA TYR A 127 3.38 2.42 -10.97
C TYR A 127 4.55 2.81 -10.08
N PRO A 128 5.66 2.05 -10.09
CA PRO A 128 6.83 2.41 -9.31
C PRO A 128 7.43 3.74 -9.80
N ILE A 129 7.84 4.56 -8.84
CA ILE A 129 8.53 5.82 -9.04
C ILE A 129 9.81 5.85 -8.22
N TYR A 130 10.83 6.54 -8.73
CA TYR A 130 12.05 6.80 -7.99
C TYR A 130 11.85 8.01 -7.07
N THR A 131 12.16 7.87 -5.78
CA THR A 131 11.76 8.85 -4.75
C THR A 131 12.87 9.34 -3.84
N ASN A 132 14.14 8.89 -4.03
CA ASN A 132 15.25 9.41 -3.25
C ASN A 132 15.50 10.90 -3.58
N ASN A 133 15.07 11.79 -2.68
CA ASN A 133 15.11 13.23 -2.94
C ASN A 133 16.51 13.83 -3.00
N LEU A 134 17.55 13.15 -2.54
CA LEU A 134 18.95 13.54 -2.78
C LEU A 134 19.32 13.47 -4.27
N GLN A 135 18.59 12.66 -5.06
CA GLN A 135 18.79 12.49 -6.50
C GLN A 135 17.66 13.12 -7.32
N THR A 136 16.41 13.04 -6.82
CA THR A 136 15.23 13.56 -7.53
C THR A 136 15.01 15.06 -7.33
N PHE A 137 15.65 15.67 -6.33
CA PHE A 137 15.45 17.07 -5.95
C PHE A 137 13.96 17.42 -5.81
N TRP A 138 13.20 16.60 -5.07
CA TRP A 138 11.76 16.74 -4.85
C TRP A 138 10.87 16.52 -6.08
N GLN A 139 11.43 15.96 -7.15
CA GLN A 139 10.72 15.67 -8.40
C GLN A 139 10.79 14.15 -8.69
N PRO A 140 10.03 13.30 -8.01
CA PRO A 140 10.01 11.87 -8.30
C PRO A 140 9.60 11.63 -9.76
N TYR A 141 10.16 10.58 -10.35
CA TYR A 141 9.94 10.25 -11.76
C TYR A 141 9.66 8.75 -11.93
N PRO A 142 8.97 8.35 -13.02
CA PRO A 142 8.75 6.94 -13.33
C PRO A 142 10.08 6.18 -13.46
N VAL A 143 10.16 4.99 -12.87
CA VAL A 143 11.37 4.17 -12.95
C VAL A 143 11.62 3.68 -14.39
N ASP A 144 12.88 3.46 -14.74
CA ASP A 144 13.29 2.81 -15.97
C ASP A 144 13.02 1.27 -15.94
N ALA A 145 13.50 0.54 -16.94
CA ALA A 145 13.26 -0.90 -17.04
C ALA A 145 14.02 -1.70 -15.95
N GLU A 146 15.21 -1.28 -15.59
CA GLU A 146 16.05 -1.96 -14.60
C GLU A 146 15.45 -1.74 -13.19
N ASP A 147 15.14 -0.52 -12.83
CA ASP A 147 14.56 -0.18 -11.54
C ASP A 147 13.12 -0.72 -11.41
N PHE A 148 12.35 -0.76 -12.51
CA PHE A 148 11.07 -1.46 -12.52
C PHE A 148 11.24 -2.95 -12.19
N SER A 149 12.25 -3.61 -12.75
CA SER A 149 12.53 -5.02 -12.45
C SER A 149 12.87 -5.22 -10.96
N LYS A 150 13.71 -4.36 -10.38
CA LYS A 150 14.07 -4.40 -8.95
C LYS A 150 12.82 -4.21 -8.06
N ALA A 151 12.03 -3.18 -8.34
CA ALA A 151 10.81 -2.90 -7.59
C ALA A 151 9.80 -4.05 -7.71
N SER A 152 9.59 -4.57 -8.93
CA SER A 152 8.65 -5.66 -9.20
C SER A 152 9.03 -6.95 -8.49
N ILE A 153 10.29 -7.38 -8.58
CA ILE A 153 10.78 -8.58 -7.90
C ILE A 153 10.52 -8.47 -6.39
N TYR A 154 10.81 -7.32 -5.80
CA TYR A 154 10.59 -7.12 -4.37
C TYR A 154 9.09 -7.11 -4.02
N MET A 155 8.28 -6.34 -4.73
CA MET A 155 6.85 -6.21 -4.45
C MET A 155 6.08 -7.51 -4.66
N THR A 156 6.48 -8.34 -5.63
CA THR A 156 5.80 -9.62 -5.94
C THR A 156 6.39 -10.82 -5.23
N SER A 157 7.39 -10.63 -4.35
CA SER A 157 8.12 -11.72 -3.68
C SER A 157 7.26 -12.67 -2.84
N LEU A 158 6.05 -12.26 -2.47
CA LEU A 158 5.06 -13.07 -1.73
C LEU A 158 3.84 -13.45 -2.58
N LEU A 159 3.88 -13.20 -3.89
CA LEU A 159 2.82 -13.55 -4.84
C LEU A 159 3.24 -14.75 -5.71
N THR A 160 2.25 -15.48 -6.21
CA THR A 160 2.44 -16.45 -7.28
C THR A 160 2.18 -15.76 -8.63
N PRO A 161 2.75 -16.24 -9.75
CA PRO A 161 2.67 -15.59 -11.07
C PRO A 161 1.25 -15.30 -11.56
N GLU A 162 0.26 -16.10 -11.16
CA GLU A 162 -1.14 -15.92 -11.51
C GLU A 162 -1.83 -14.77 -10.79
N ASN A 163 -1.25 -14.25 -9.72
CA ASN A 163 -1.84 -13.19 -8.90
C ASN A 163 -1.55 -11.78 -9.41
N TYR A 164 -0.64 -11.63 -10.36
CA TYR A 164 -0.29 -10.32 -10.88
C TYR A 164 0.09 -10.36 -12.36
N MET A 165 0.09 -9.19 -12.97
CA MET A 165 0.59 -8.97 -14.32
C MET A 165 1.52 -7.74 -14.30
N ALA A 166 2.65 -7.84 -14.99
CA ALA A 166 3.51 -6.70 -15.27
C ALA A 166 3.25 -6.22 -16.71
N SER A 167 3.06 -4.91 -16.89
CA SER A 167 2.76 -4.32 -18.19
C SER A 167 3.20 -2.85 -18.24
N GLN A 168 2.87 -2.16 -19.34
CA GLN A 168 3.18 -0.76 -19.57
C GLN A 168 2.02 -0.06 -20.29
N ASP A 169 1.79 1.20 -19.94
CA ASP A 169 0.90 2.12 -20.65
C ASP A 169 1.56 3.51 -20.82
N ASN A 170 0.76 4.51 -21.17
CA ASN A 170 1.25 5.90 -21.35
C ASN A 170 1.72 6.58 -20.05
N LEU A 171 1.41 6.03 -18.88
CA LEU A 171 1.86 6.54 -17.58
C LEU A 171 3.18 5.89 -17.13
N GLY A 172 3.54 4.75 -17.70
CA GLY A 172 4.76 4.01 -17.38
C GLY A 172 4.55 2.51 -17.22
N ARG A 173 5.54 1.83 -16.65
CA ARG A 173 5.46 0.42 -16.30
C ARG A 173 4.70 0.23 -15.00
N TYR A 174 3.90 -0.83 -14.91
CA TYR A 174 3.09 -1.10 -13.73
C TYR A 174 2.95 -2.59 -13.41
N LEU A 175 2.66 -2.87 -12.15
CA LEU A 175 2.11 -4.13 -11.69
C LEU A 175 0.60 -4.01 -11.56
N GLU A 176 -0.15 -4.99 -12.05
CA GLU A 176 -1.60 -5.07 -11.93
C GLU A 176 -1.97 -6.27 -11.07
N VAL A 177 -2.87 -6.04 -10.09
CA VAL A 177 -3.41 -7.06 -9.20
C VAL A 177 -4.93 -6.91 -9.15
N LYS A 178 -5.68 -8.01 -9.13
CA LYS A 178 -7.15 -8.03 -8.97
C LYS A 178 -7.55 -8.04 -7.49
N PHE A 179 -8.71 -7.44 -7.16
CA PHE A 179 -9.26 -7.42 -5.80
C PHE A 179 -10.78 -7.66 -5.74
#